data_7e611376502412cea25c88e0b20e7dc0
#
_entry.id   7e611376502412cea25c88e0b20e7dc0
#
_cell.length_a   1.000
_cell.length_b   1.000
_cell.length_c   1.000
_cell.angle_alpha   90.00
_cell.angle_beta   90.00
_cell.angle_gamma   90.00
#
_symmetry.space_group_name_H-M   'P 1'
#
loop_
_entity.id
_entity.type
_entity.pdbx_description
1 polymer ?
#
loop_
_entity_poly.entity_id
_entity_poly.type
_entity_poly.pdbx_seq_one_letter_code
_entity_poly.pdbx_strand_id
1 'polypeptide(L)'
;MTTQNQDDTQALKIGIDRRNLLKITVAGIATLGAMSVFDTTPAGAQDMSRGAANFYTSDKVTSHKVTFKSQYQTSVVGNLFLPNGLDRTSKTAAIIVGHPMGAVKEQSANLYATKMAEQGFIAMSLDLPFWGESEGQARNLVSPEMYAEAFSAAVDFLGSNAFVDRANIGAIGVCGSGSFVISAAKIDPRIKAVATVSMYDMGAAFRDALNKSQTIEQRKQFIATAAEQRWAEADGAEAQYIGGTTLELTADTDPIQREFYDFYRTSRGEFTPAGVTRETTTKPTLSSSVKFMNFYPFNDIETISPRPLLFISGDQAHSKEFSQDAYNRASEPKELVWVKGAGHVDLYDRVDLIPFDRLKTFFGQYLA
;
A
#
# COMPACT_ATOMS: atom_id res chain seq x y z
N MET A 1 19.09 -65.13 -26.68
CA MET A 1 17.97 -65.09 -25.73
C MET A 1 17.89 -63.70 -25.18
N THR A 2 16.97 -62.95 -25.73
CA THR A 2 16.65 -61.55 -25.49
C THR A 2 15.64 -61.44 -24.39
N THR A 3 15.86 -60.59 -23.40
CA THR A 3 14.80 -60.12 -22.51
C THR A 3 14.83 -58.59 -22.49
N GLN A 4 13.78 -58.00 -23.08
CA GLN A 4 13.42 -56.59 -23.01
C GLN A 4 12.96 -56.26 -21.61
N ASN A 5 13.52 -55.20 -21.02
CA ASN A 5 12.90 -54.46 -19.91
C ASN A 5 12.16 -53.23 -20.50
N GLN A 6 10.86 -53.23 -20.34
CA GLN A 6 10.02 -52.05 -20.57
C GLN A 6 10.09 -51.18 -19.33
N ASP A 7 10.53 -49.93 -19.51
CA ASP A 7 10.38 -48.84 -18.53
C ASP A 7 8.98 -48.21 -18.68
N ASP A 8 8.14 -48.48 -17.70
CA ASP A 8 6.84 -47.80 -17.52
C ASP A 8 7.05 -46.47 -16.83
N THR A 9 7.23 -45.41 -17.58
CA THR A 9 7.10 -44.03 -17.10
C THR A 9 5.62 -43.60 -17.16
N GLN A 10 4.88 -43.87 -16.11
CA GLN A 10 3.56 -43.24 -15.91
C GLN A 10 3.76 -41.78 -15.54
N ALA A 11 3.59 -40.87 -16.49
CA ALA A 11 3.42 -39.45 -16.26
C ALA A 11 2.07 -39.20 -15.57
N LEU A 12 2.11 -38.86 -14.28
CA LEU A 12 0.96 -38.38 -13.55
C LEU A 12 0.51 -37.03 -14.14
N LYS A 13 -0.49 -37.06 -15.03
CA LYS A 13 -1.22 -35.85 -15.40
C LYS A 13 -2.14 -35.45 -14.27
N ILE A 14 -1.66 -34.63 -13.35
CA ILE A 14 -2.52 -33.96 -12.39
C ILE A 14 -3.18 -32.78 -13.13
N GLY A 15 -4.42 -33.00 -13.56
CA GLY A 15 -5.26 -31.96 -14.10
C GLY A 15 -5.66 -30.98 -12.98
N ILE A 16 -5.02 -29.84 -12.96
CA ILE A 16 -5.40 -28.76 -12.02
C ILE A 16 -6.62 -28.06 -12.61
N ASP A 17 -7.77 -28.21 -11.93
CA ASP A 17 -8.99 -27.51 -12.27
C ASP A 17 -8.80 -26.01 -12.02
N ARG A 18 -8.89 -25.19 -13.07
CA ARG A 18 -8.75 -23.71 -13.04
C ARG A 18 -9.67 -23.02 -12.04
N ARG A 19 -10.81 -23.65 -11.69
CA ARG A 19 -11.76 -23.14 -10.68
C ARG A 19 -11.22 -23.23 -9.25
N ASN A 20 -10.33 -24.17 -8.97
CA ASN A 20 -9.71 -24.30 -7.64
C ASN A 20 -8.52 -23.36 -7.43
N LEU A 21 -7.86 -22.92 -8.49
CA LEU A 21 -6.74 -21.98 -8.41
C LEU A 21 -7.17 -20.59 -7.89
N LEU A 22 -8.33 -20.11 -8.33
CA LEU A 22 -8.92 -18.85 -7.85
C LEU A 22 -9.32 -18.90 -6.37
N LYS A 23 -9.65 -20.08 -5.85
CA LYS A 23 -10.00 -20.27 -4.44
C LYS A 23 -8.78 -20.28 -3.51
N ILE A 24 -7.62 -20.71 -4.01
CA ILE A 24 -6.38 -20.78 -3.20
C ILE A 24 -5.80 -19.39 -2.95
N THR A 25 -5.86 -18.50 -3.93
CA THR A 25 -5.32 -17.13 -3.82
C THR A 25 -6.15 -16.23 -2.90
N VAL A 26 -7.46 -16.50 -2.77
CA VAL A 26 -8.35 -15.74 -1.88
C VAL A 26 -8.31 -16.32 -0.44
N ALA A 27 -8.12 -17.65 -0.29
CA ALA A 27 -8.09 -18.30 1.02
C ALA A 27 -6.83 -18.00 1.83
N GLY A 28 -5.71 -17.67 1.19
CA GLY A 28 -4.45 -17.33 1.89
C GLY A 28 -4.50 -16.00 2.65
N ILE A 29 -5.46 -15.14 2.35
CA ILE A 29 -5.65 -13.84 3.01
C ILE A 29 -6.90 -13.85 3.91
N ALA A 30 -7.74 -14.89 3.85
CA ALA A 30 -9.10 -14.83 4.36
C ALA A 30 -9.58 -16.02 5.18
N THR A 31 -8.78 -16.85 5.81
CA THR A 31 -9.33 -17.90 6.68
C THR A 31 -8.55 -18.10 7.97
N LEU A 32 -9.21 -17.78 9.03
CA LEU A 32 -9.54 -18.45 10.29
C LEU A 32 -9.67 -17.43 11.43
N GLY A 33 -10.81 -16.76 11.46
CA GLY A 33 -11.35 -16.19 12.70
C GLY A 33 -12.08 -17.31 13.45
N ALA A 34 -11.72 -17.53 14.70
CA ALA A 34 -12.36 -18.48 15.60
C ALA A 34 -13.87 -18.26 15.67
N MET A 35 -14.62 -19.36 15.69
CA MET A 35 -16.05 -19.39 16.02
C MET A 35 -16.28 -18.68 17.35
N SER A 36 -16.74 -17.45 17.32
CA SER A 36 -17.59 -16.89 18.35
C SER A 36 -18.99 -16.78 17.77
N VAL A 37 -19.94 -17.42 18.44
CA VAL A 37 -21.37 -17.34 18.14
C VAL A 37 -21.77 -15.88 18.26
N PHE A 38 -21.91 -15.20 17.13
CA PHE A 38 -22.52 -13.88 17.07
C PHE A 38 -23.92 -14.00 16.47
N ASP A 39 -24.85 -13.40 17.20
CA ASP A 39 -26.23 -13.19 16.85
C ASP A 39 -26.36 -12.72 15.38
N THR A 40 -27.02 -13.48 14.54
CA THR A 40 -27.24 -13.16 13.14
C THR A 40 -28.42 -12.20 12.99
N THR A 41 -28.29 -11.01 13.50
CA THR A 41 -29.03 -9.88 12.93
C THR A 41 -28.36 -9.52 11.63
N PRO A 42 -29.07 -9.37 10.49
CA PRO A 42 -28.49 -8.83 9.28
C PRO A 42 -27.93 -7.46 9.67
N ALA A 43 -26.63 -7.31 9.67
CA ALA A 43 -26.01 -6.00 9.80
C ALA A 43 -26.55 -5.18 8.64
N GLY A 44 -27.50 -4.30 8.92
CA GLY A 44 -27.90 -3.25 7.99
C GLY A 44 -26.61 -2.60 7.51
N ALA A 45 -26.49 -2.33 6.23
CA ALA A 45 -25.34 -1.64 5.68
C ALA A 45 -25.09 -0.41 6.57
N GLN A 46 -24.02 -0.48 7.36
CA GLN A 46 -23.64 0.62 8.23
C GLN A 46 -23.43 1.82 7.31
N ASP A 47 -23.98 2.97 7.64
CA ASP A 47 -23.73 4.19 6.84
C ASP A 47 -22.24 4.49 6.87
N MET A 48 -21.55 3.99 5.86
CA MET A 48 -20.12 4.08 5.71
C MET A 48 -19.68 5.43 5.13
N SER A 49 -20.66 6.32 4.81
CA SER A 49 -20.37 7.65 4.25
C SER A 49 -19.93 8.67 5.29
N ARG A 50 -20.22 8.42 6.58
CA ARG A 50 -19.92 9.36 7.66
C ARG A 50 -18.44 9.69 7.75
N GLY A 51 -18.09 10.97 7.57
CA GLY A 51 -16.71 11.45 7.59
C GLY A 51 -15.87 11.06 6.37
N ALA A 52 -16.43 10.34 5.39
CA ALA A 52 -15.73 9.97 4.16
C ALA A 52 -15.48 11.22 3.28
N ALA A 53 -14.22 11.47 2.95
CA ALA A 53 -13.80 12.65 2.19
C ALA A 53 -12.60 12.37 1.28
N ASN A 54 -12.52 11.18 0.67
CA ASN A 54 -11.37 10.80 -0.17
C ASN A 54 -11.07 11.84 -1.28
N PHE A 55 -12.11 12.38 -1.91
CA PHE A 55 -11.98 13.37 -2.99
C PHE A 55 -12.11 14.81 -2.50
N TYR A 56 -11.78 15.05 -1.24
CA TYR A 56 -11.82 16.37 -0.62
C TYR A 56 -10.89 17.35 -1.36
N THR A 57 -11.39 18.55 -1.59
CA THR A 57 -10.63 19.69 -2.11
C THR A 57 -10.69 20.84 -1.12
N SER A 58 -9.61 21.62 -1.02
CA SER A 58 -9.49 22.73 -0.09
C SER A 58 -9.35 24.05 -0.84
N ASP A 59 -10.05 25.08 -0.40
CA ASP A 59 -9.89 26.45 -0.88
C ASP A 59 -8.60 27.13 -0.35
N LYS A 60 -7.92 26.46 0.62
CA LYS A 60 -6.65 26.93 1.21
C LYS A 60 -5.41 26.36 0.52
N VAL A 61 -5.58 25.47 -0.44
CA VAL A 61 -4.50 24.70 -1.05
C VAL A 61 -4.60 24.72 -2.57
N THR A 62 -3.50 24.98 -3.23
CA THR A 62 -3.37 24.83 -4.68
C THR A 62 -2.61 23.57 -5.00
N SER A 63 -3.15 22.74 -5.93
CA SER A 63 -2.48 21.50 -6.36
C SER A 63 -1.97 21.63 -7.80
N HIS A 64 -0.81 21.03 -8.07
CA HIS A 64 -0.17 21.00 -9.37
C HIS A 64 0.30 19.57 -9.68
N LYS A 65 -0.07 19.04 -10.86
CA LYS A 65 0.51 17.77 -11.32
C LYS A 65 2.01 17.99 -11.61
N VAL A 66 2.82 17.07 -11.14
CA VAL A 66 4.28 17.07 -11.34
C VAL A 66 4.74 15.71 -11.87
N THR A 67 5.85 15.73 -12.61
CA THR A 67 6.49 14.52 -13.12
C THR A 67 8.00 14.67 -12.90
N PHE A 68 8.63 13.63 -12.37
CA PHE A 68 10.07 13.59 -12.13
C PHE A 68 10.62 12.20 -12.42
N LYS A 69 11.95 12.08 -12.52
CA LYS A 69 12.63 10.82 -12.80
C LYS A 69 13.16 10.16 -11.52
N SER A 70 13.00 8.86 -11.41
CA SER A 70 13.72 8.03 -10.44
C SER A 70 15.17 7.78 -10.90
N GLN A 71 15.99 7.16 -10.06
CA GLN A 71 17.33 6.71 -10.46
C GLN A 71 17.30 5.71 -11.62
N TYR A 72 16.22 4.95 -11.75
CA TYR A 72 15.98 4.04 -12.89
C TYR A 72 15.54 4.74 -14.17
N GLN A 73 15.51 6.09 -14.19
CA GLN A 73 15.03 6.91 -15.30
C GLN A 73 13.55 6.66 -15.66
N THR A 74 12.79 6.00 -14.79
CA THR A 74 11.34 5.89 -14.91
C THR A 74 10.66 7.15 -14.43
N SER A 75 9.59 7.58 -15.12
CA SER A 75 8.81 8.74 -14.71
C SER A 75 7.90 8.37 -13.53
N VAL A 76 7.99 9.16 -12.48
CA VAL A 76 7.06 9.15 -11.36
C VAL A 76 6.15 10.38 -11.47
N VAL A 77 4.85 10.16 -11.36
CA VAL A 77 3.84 11.24 -11.41
C VAL A 77 3.27 11.47 -10.02
N GLY A 78 3.13 12.72 -9.65
CA GLY A 78 2.55 13.12 -8.38
C GLY A 78 1.71 14.37 -8.49
N ASN A 79 1.09 14.75 -7.38
CA ASN A 79 0.43 16.04 -7.20
C ASN A 79 1.16 16.79 -6.07
N LEU A 80 1.62 17.99 -6.37
CA LEU A 80 2.25 18.90 -5.41
C LEU A 80 1.17 19.84 -4.86
N PHE A 81 1.00 19.84 -3.55
CA PHE A 81 0.02 20.64 -2.82
C PHE A 81 0.75 21.77 -2.08
N LEU A 82 0.39 23.01 -2.38
CA LEU A 82 0.98 24.21 -1.81
C LEU A 82 -0.07 24.97 -1.00
N PRO A 83 0.25 25.39 0.24
CA PRO A 83 -0.59 26.33 0.98
C PRO A 83 -0.80 27.61 0.17
N ASN A 84 -2.03 28.11 0.09
CA ASN A 84 -2.28 29.42 -0.50
C ASN A 84 -1.58 30.50 0.32
N GLY A 85 -0.87 31.42 -0.35
CA GLY A 85 -0.06 32.42 0.33
C GLY A 85 1.32 31.94 0.82
N LEU A 86 1.78 30.75 0.36
CA LEU A 86 3.13 30.27 0.65
C LEU A 86 4.17 31.32 0.25
N ASP A 87 4.99 31.75 1.22
CA ASP A 87 6.14 32.60 0.96
C ASP A 87 7.25 31.77 0.30
N ARG A 88 7.41 31.93 -1.01
CA ARG A 88 8.44 31.24 -1.80
C ARG A 88 9.83 31.79 -1.64
N THR A 89 10.03 32.88 -0.86
CA THR A 89 11.32 33.41 -0.52
C THR A 89 11.93 32.80 0.73
N SER A 90 11.08 32.14 1.55
CA SER A 90 11.47 31.33 2.70
C SER A 90 11.45 29.84 2.38
N LYS A 91 12.09 29.05 3.23
CA LYS A 91 12.11 27.58 3.11
C LYS A 91 11.05 26.95 4.00
N THR A 92 10.30 26.03 3.45
CA THR A 92 9.20 25.35 4.13
C THR A 92 9.43 23.84 4.14
N ALA A 93 9.13 23.19 5.26
CA ALA A 93 9.18 21.74 5.39
C ALA A 93 8.20 21.06 4.42
N ALA A 94 8.58 19.86 3.94
CA ALA A 94 7.79 19.12 2.97
C ALA A 94 7.44 17.72 3.42
N ILE A 95 6.29 17.19 2.97
CA ILE A 95 5.81 15.86 3.30
C ILE A 95 5.42 15.10 2.03
N ILE A 96 5.97 13.90 1.86
CA ILE A 96 5.65 12.97 0.77
C ILE A 96 4.58 12.00 1.27
N VAL A 97 3.56 11.73 0.46
CA VAL A 97 2.48 10.80 0.81
C VAL A 97 2.37 9.69 -0.23
N GLY A 98 2.54 8.45 0.20
CA GLY A 98 2.32 7.25 -0.60
C GLY A 98 0.95 6.63 -0.38
N HIS A 99 0.34 6.16 -1.47
CA HIS A 99 -1.00 5.55 -1.50
C HIS A 99 -0.99 4.08 -1.04
N PRO A 100 -2.16 3.49 -0.68
CA PRO A 100 -2.30 2.07 -0.40
C PRO A 100 -1.85 1.19 -1.57
N MET A 101 -1.34 -0.01 -1.29
CA MET A 101 -1.03 -0.98 -2.36
C MET A 101 -2.31 -1.35 -3.12
N GLY A 102 -2.24 -1.28 -4.45
CA GLY A 102 -3.42 -1.48 -5.31
C GLY A 102 -4.27 -0.23 -5.52
N ALA A 103 -3.95 0.89 -4.87
CA ALA A 103 -4.55 2.20 -5.10
C ALA A 103 -3.70 3.06 -6.05
N VAL A 104 -4.11 4.31 -6.21
CA VAL A 104 -3.37 5.38 -6.88
C VAL A 104 -3.44 6.64 -6.03
N LYS A 105 -2.66 7.68 -6.38
CA LYS A 105 -2.56 8.93 -5.60
C LYS A 105 -3.90 9.62 -5.32
N GLU A 106 -4.89 9.47 -6.21
CA GLU A 106 -6.24 9.99 -6.05
C GLU A 106 -7.02 9.32 -4.91
N GLN A 107 -6.55 8.14 -4.49
CA GLN A 107 -7.20 7.36 -3.45
C GLN A 107 -6.39 7.43 -2.15
N SER A 108 -6.90 8.16 -1.15
CA SER A 108 -6.27 8.40 0.14
C SER A 108 -5.09 9.40 0.11
N ALA A 109 -4.06 9.21 -0.73
CA ALA A 109 -2.84 10.01 -0.66
C ALA A 109 -3.07 11.50 -0.94
N ASN A 110 -3.93 11.86 -1.90
CA ASN A 110 -4.30 13.25 -2.16
C ASN A 110 -4.98 13.91 -0.95
N LEU A 111 -5.85 13.18 -0.24
CA LEU A 111 -6.51 13.69 0.96
C LEU A 111 -5.47 14.02 2.04
N TYR A 112 -4.57 13.08 2.34
CA TYR A 112 -3.52 13.30 3.33
C TYR A 112 -2.61 14.48 2.94
N ALA A 113 -2.19 14.55 1.67
CA ALA A 113 -1.37 15.66 1.18
C ALA A 113 -2.10 17.01 1.29
N THR A 114 -3.40 17.07 0.92
CA THR A 114 -4.22 18.27 1.07
C THR A 114 -4.31 18.70 2.54
N LYS A 115 -4.59 17.76 3.44
CA LYS A 115 -4.71 18.04 4.87
C LYS A 115 -3.39 18.50 5.50
N MET A 116 -2.26 17.97 5.07
CA MET A 116 -0.95 18.45 5.54
C MET A 116 -0.62 19.82 4.96
N ALA A 117 -1.00 20.11 3.71
CA ALA A 117 -0.84 21.43 3.12
C ALA A 117 -1.71 22.50 3.82
N GLU A 118 -2.92 22.15 4.26
CA GLU A 118 -3.75 23.03 5.10
C GLU A 118 -3.06 23.38 6.43
N GLN A 119 -2.13 22.56 6.89
CA GLN A 119 -1.36 22.80 8.12
C GLN A 119 -0.05 23.60 7.88
N GLY A 120 0.19 24.03 6.63
CA GLY A 120 1.33 24.87 6.27
C GLY A 120 2.54 24.12 5.71
N PHE A 121 2.48 22.80 5.56
CA PHE A 121 3.53 22.03 4.90
C PHE A 121 3.40 22.12 3.36
N ILE A 122 4.51 22.03 2.65
CA ILE A 122 4.48 21.63 1.26
C ILE A 122 4.20 20.12 1.26
N ALA A 123 3.20 19.65 0.54
CA ALA A 123 2.89 18.24 0.52
C ALA A 123 2.86 17.69 -0.91
N MET A 124 3.20 16.43 -1.09
CA MET A 124 3.17 15.76 -2.38
C MET A 124 2.63 14.34 -2.24
N SER A 125 1.59 14.01 -2.99
CA SER A 125 1.20 12.63 -3.24
C SER A 125 1.88 12.11 -4.49
N LEU A 126 2.15 10.81 -4.57
CA LEU A 126 2.75 10.21 -5.76
C LEU A 126 2.07 8.89 -6.13
N ASP A 127 2.05 8.56 -7.41
CA ASP A 127 1.77 7.20 -7.89
C ASP A 127 3.06 6.37 -7.83
N LEU A 128 2.97 5.18 -7.25
CA LEU A 128 4.07 4.21 -7.30
C LEU A 128 4.33 3.79 -8.76
N PRO A 129 5.59 3.48 -9.16
CA PRO A 129 5.89 2.93 -10.47
C PRO A 129 4.98 1.75 -10.84
N PHE A 130 4.54 1.68 -12.09
CA PHE A 130 3.55 0.74 -12.65
C PHE A 130 2.09 0.99 -12.26
N TRP A 131 1.80 1.95 -11.36
CA TRP A 131 0.44 2.30 -10.91
C TRP A 131 0.08 3.72 -11.35
N GLY A 132 -1.23 3.98 -11.45
CA GLY A 132 -1.75 5.29 -11.78
C GLY A 132 -1.17 5.88 -13.06
N GLU A 133 -0.66 7.09 -12.99
CA GLU A 133 -0.02 7.80 -14.11
C GLU A 133 1.51 7.60 -14.16
N SER A 134 2.12 6.98 -13.14
CA SER A 134 3.56 6.68 -13.16
C SER A 134 3.90 5.63 -14.21
N GLU A 135 5.10 5.78 -14.78
CA GLU A 135 5.60 4.92 -15.87
C GLU A 135 5.79 3.47 -15.42
N GLY A 136 5.75 2.57 -16.38
CA GLY A 136 6.08 1.15 -16.23
C GLY A 136 5.05 0.23 -16.90
N GLN A 137 5.58 -0.87 -17.48
CA GLN A 137 4.84 -1.96 -18.10
C GLN A 137 5.38 -3.30 -17.59
N ALA A 138 4.55 -4.34 -17.37
CA ALA A 138 3.08 -4.28 -17.46
C ALA A 138 2.50 -3.40 -16.35
N ARG A 139 1.24 -2.88 -16.56
CA ARG A 139 0.56 -2.12 -15.49
C ARG A 139 0.31 -3.00 -14.28
N ASN A 140 0.31 -2.39 -13.10
CA ASN A 140 0.11 -3.04 -11.79
C ASN A 140 1.18 -4.09 -11.44
N LEU A 141 2.36 -4.01 -12.04
CA LEU A 141 3.50 -4.87 -11.71
C LEU A 141 4.02 -4.54 -10.32
N VAL A 142 4.38 -5.57 -9.56
CA VAL A 142 4.98 -5.44 -8.22
C VAL A 142 6.48 -5.25 -8.31
N SER A 143 7.00 -4.19 -7.70
CA SER A 143 8.44 -3.94 -7.53
C SER A 143 8.69 -3.14 -6.24
N PRO A 144 8.83 -3.80 -5.07
CA PRO A 144 9.03 -3.12 -3.80
C PRO A 144 10.22 -2.18 -3.77
N GLU A 145 11.30 -2.54 -4.48
CA GLU A 145 12.50 -1.71 -4.62
C GLU A 145 12.20 -0.40 -5.33
N MET A 146 11.51 -0.45 -6.48
CA MET A 146 11.12 0.76 -7.22
C MET A 146 10.08 1.59 -6.45
N TYR A 147 9.28 0.97 -5.59
CA TYR A 147 8.34 1.68 -4.75
C TYR A 147 9.06 2.46 -3.64
N ALA A 148 10.07 1.86 -3.01
CA ALA A 148 10.94 2.57 -2.06
C ALA A 148 11.73 3.69 -2.74
N GLU A 149 12.29 3.43 -3.93
CA GLU A 149 13.01 4.41 -4.74
C GLU A 149 12.12 5.61 -5.11
N ALA A 150 10.83 5.42 -5.37
CA ALA A 150 9.93 6.52 -5.69
C ALA A 150 9.84 7.57 -4.56
N PHE A 151 9.98 7.17 -3.30
CA PHE A 151 10.08 8.11 -2.18
C PHE A 151 11.39 8.89 -2.21
N SER A 152 12.52 8.26 -2.50
CA SER A 152 13.81 8.95 -2.63
C SER A 152 13.84 9.91 -3.82
N ALA A 153 13.27 9.50 -4.96
CA ALA A 153 13.10 10.37 -6.13
C ALA A 153 12.18 11.58 -5.82
N ALA A 154 11.18 11.39 -4.98
CA ALA A 154 10.33 12.47 -4.50
C ALA A 154 11.10 13.46 -3.59
N VAL A 155 12.02 12.97 -2.76
CA VAL A 155 12.95 13.81 -1.99
C VAL A 155 13.83 14.64 -2.93
N ASP A 156 14.38 14.03 -3.98
CA ASP A 156 15.19 14.73 -5.00
C ASP A 156 14.39 15.86 -5.66
N PHE A 157 13.17 15.52 -6.12
CA PHE A 157 12.29 16.51 -6.75
C PHE A 157 11.93 17.66 -5.81
N LEU A 158 11.47 17.36 -4.60
CA LEU A 158 11.14 18.39 -3.61
C LEU A 158 12.36 19.26 -3.29
N GLY A 159 13.50 18.62 -3.02
CA GLY A 159 14.76 19.32 -2.72
C GLY A 159 15.31 20.16 -3.87
N SER A 160 14.86 20.00 -5.11
CA SER A 160 15.21 20.86 -6.23
C SER A 160 14.46 22.19 -6.24
N ASN A 161 13.36 22.32 -5.48
CA ASN A 161 12.58 23.55 -5.38
C ASN A 161 13.18 24.49 -4.34
N ALA A 162 13.45 25.73 -4.71
CA ALA A 162 14.14 26.71 -3.86
C ALA A 162 13.39 27.03 -2.54
N PHE A 163 12.07 26.90 -2.53
CA PHE A 163 11.20 27.15 -1.39
C PHE A 163 11.00 25.92 -0.47
N VAL A 164 11.61 24.78 -0.80
CA VAL A 164 11.59 23.59 0.06
C VAL A 164 12.82 23.56 0.96
N ASP A 165 12.60 23.30 2.24
CA ASP A 165 13.70 23.03 3.16
C ASP A 165 14.19 21.58 3.00
N ARG A 166 15.36 21.40 2.40
CA ARG A 166 16.01 20.10 2.21
C ARG A 166 16.34 19.38 3.51
N ALA A 167 16.51 20.13 4.60
CA ALA A 167 16.79 19.56 5.91
C ALA A 167 15.52 19.00 6.59
N ASN A 168 14.34 19.37 6.09
CA ASN A 168 13.06 19.13 6.75
C ASN A 168 12.04 18.49 5.79
N ILE A 169 12.33 17.27 5.30
CA ILE A 169 11.44 16.48 4.45
C ILE A 169 10.99 15.23 5.24
N GLY A 170 9.69 15.07 5.40
CA GLY A 170 9.07 13.90 6.02
C GLY A 170 8.28 13.07 5.02
N ALA A 171 7.79 11.92 5.47
CA ALA A 171 6.94 11.08 4.62
C ALA A 171 5.84 10.36 5.40
N ILE A 172 4.70 10.15 4.74
CA ILE A 172 3.55 9.38 5.22
C ILE A 172 3.34 8.21 4.28
N GLY A 173 3.26 6.99 4.82
CA GLY A 173 2.88 5.80 4.06
C GLY A 173 1.53 5.25 4.51
N VAL A 174 0.54 5.22 3.62
CA VAL A 174 -0.77 4.63 3.90
C VAL A 174 -0.79 3.18 3.44
N CYS A 175 -1.23 2.26 4.27
CA CYS A 175 -1.35 0.82 3.99
C CYS A 175 -0.01 0.22 3.49
N GLY A 176 0.04 -0.32 2.27
CA GLY A 176 1.25 -0.89 1.67
C GLY A 176 2.41 0.11 1.59
N SER A 177 2.12 1.40 1.33
CA SER A 177 3.16 2.44 1.33
C SER A 177 3.82 2.63 2.70
N GLY A 178 3.21 2.20 3.80
CA GLY A 178 3.85 2.16 5.11
C GLY A 178 5.13 1.32 5.09
N SER A 179 5.08 0.13 4.47
CA SER A 179 6.28 -0.71 4.34
C SER A 179 7.30 -0.16 3.33
N PHE A 180 6.84 0.52 2.27
CA PHE A 180 7.74 1.08 1.26
C PHE A 180 8.48 2.31 1.79
N VAL A 181 7.80 3.20 2.52
CA VAL A 181 8.44 4.38 3.12
C VAL A 181 9.42 4.00 4.24
N ILE A 182 9.14 2.97 5.03
CA ILE A 182 10.10 2.43 6.01
C ILE A 182 11.33 1.90 5.27
N SER A 183 11.14 1.13 4.19
CA SER A 183 12.25 0.62 3.39
C SER A 183 13.09 1.75 2.78
N ALA A 184 12.47 2.80 2.26
CA ALA A 184 13.16 3.99 1.77
C ALA A 184 13.92 4.70 2.90
N ALA A 185 13.29 4.93 4.05
CA ALA A 185 13.90 5.65 5.16
C ALA A 185 15.14 4.94 5.74
N LYS A 186 15.22 3.61 5.68
CA LYS A 186 16.42 2.86 6.13
C LYS A 186 17.67 3.25 5.33
N ILE A 187 17.53 3.59 4.06
CA ILE A 187 18.65 3.86 3.14
C ILE A 187 18.74 5.32 2.69
N ASP A 188 17.71 6.12 2.96
CA ASP A 188 17.70 7.57 2.63
C ASP A 188 17.54 8.43 3.89
N PRO A 189 18.65 8.93 4.46
CA PRO A 189 18.62 9.75 5.67
C PRO A 189 18.06 11.16 5.44
N ARG A 190 17.73 11.54 4.23
CA ARG A 190 17.07 12.81 3.89
C ARG A 190 15.59 12.80 4.24
N ILE A 191 14.98 11.62 4.40
CA ILE A 191 13.64 11.45 5.01
C ILE A 191 13.81 11.59 6.53
N LYS A 192 13.42 12.73 7.08
CA LYS A 192 13.72 13.12 8.47
C LYS A 192 12.74 12.62 9.50
N ALA A 193 11.49 12.40 9.11
CA ALA A 193 10.43 11.89 9.96
C ALA A 193 9.48 11.02 9.13
N VAL A 194 9.02 9.90 9.67
CA VAL A 194 8.11 8.98 8.97
C VAL A 194 6.87 8.72 9.81
N ALA A 195 5.71 8.86 9.19
CA ALA A 195 4.45 8.36 9.75
C ALA A 195 3.89 7.23 8.87
N THR A 196 3.32 6.20 9.48
CA THR A 196 2.56 5.16 8.78
C THR A 196 1.13 5.13 9.26
N VAL A 197 0.18 4.87 8.38
CA VAL A 197 -1.24 4.80 8.73
C VAL A 197 -1.83 3.52 8.19
N SER A 198 -2.51 2.75 9.04
CA SER A 198 -3.08 1.43 8.70
C SER A 198 -2.11 0.57 7.90
N MET A 199 -0.83 0.52 8.27
CA MET A 199 0.18 -0.06 7.40
C MET A 199 0.08 -1.58 7.29
N TYR A 200 0.60 -2.09 6.17
CA TYR A 200 0.89 -3.50 5.93
C TYR A 200 2.40 -3.73 5.84
N ASP A 201 2.88 -4.82 6.43
CA ASP A 201 4.09 -5.47 5.94
C ASP A 201 3.73 -6.25 4.69
N MET A 202 3.95 -5.65 3.52
CA MET A 202 3.60 -6.31 2.24
C MET A 202 4.36 -7.61 2.04
N GLY A 203 5.56 -7.72 2.59
CA GLY A 203 6.34 -8.95 2.53
C GLY A 203 5.76 -10.06 3.39
N ALA A 204 5.49 -9.80 4.65
CA ALA A 204 4.89 -10.77 5.57
C ALA A 204 3.48 -11.17 5.10
N ALA A 205 2.66 -10.22 4.63
CA ALA A 205 1.33 -10.51 4.11
C ALA A 205 1.35 -11.51 2.95
N PHE A 206 2.35 -11.44 2.05
CA PHE A 206 2.49 -12.39 0.96
C PHE A 206 3.21 -13.70 1.34
N ARG A 207 4.11 -13.66 2.35
CA ARG A 207 4.79 -14.87 2.83
C ARG A 207 3.95 -15.70 3.76
N ASP A 208 3.26 -15.05 4.67
CA ASP A 208 2.70 -15.69 5.86
C ASP A 208 1.17 -15.48 5.96
N ALA A 209 0.59 -14.59 5.16
CA ALA A 209 -0.77 -14.04 5.27
C ALA A 209 -1.01 -13.38 6.64
N LEU A 210 -2.23 -12.91 6.90
CA LEU A 210 -2.61 -12.36 8.19
C LEU A 210 -2.59 -13.45 9.28
N ASN A 211 -2.11 -13.09 10.46
CA ASN A 211 -1.98 -13.99 11.61
C ASN A 211 -1.19 -15.28 11.27
N LYS A 212 -0.28 -15.21 10.29
CA LYS A 212 0.57 -16.34 9.84
C LYS A 212 -0.25 -17.57 9.42
N SER A 213 -1.37 -17.34 8.76
CA SER A 213 -2.32 -18.40 8.36
C SER A 213 -1.89 -19.17 7.10
N GLN A 214 -0.86 -18.71 6.36
CA GLN A 214 -0.35 -19.38 5.17
C GLN A 214 0.74 -20.39 5.49
N THR A 215 0.57 -21.64 5.03
CA THR A 215 1.59 -22.69 5.18
C THR A 215 2.74 -22.52 4.16
N ILE A 216 3.87 -23.17 4.45
CA ILE A 216 5.03 -23.19 3.52
C ILE A 216 4.63 -23.87 2.20
N GLU A 217 3.81 -24.90 2.23
CA GLU A 217 3.33 -25.62 1.04
C GLU A 217 2.46 -24.72 0.17
N GLN A 218 1.54 -23.97 0.75
CA GLN A 218 0.74 -22.98 0.03
C GLN A 218 1.61 -21.89 -0.60
N ARG A 219 2.63 -21.40 0.13
CA ARG A 219 3.60 -20.43 -0.40
C ARG A 219 4.36 -21.00 -1.60
N LYS A 220 4.89 -22.23 -1.49
CA LYS A 220 5.59 -22.90 -2.59
C LYS A 220 4.70 -23.08 -3.82
N GLN A 221 3.44 -23.48 -3.60
CA GLN A 221 2.47 -23.62 -4.68
C GLN A 221 2.21 -22.27 -5.38
N PHE A 222 2.04 -21.19 -4.62
CA PHE A 222 1.87 -19.86 -5.20
C PHE A 222 3.08 -19.43 -6.04
N ILE A 223 4.32 -19.67 -5.53
CA ILE A 223 5.56 -19.37 -6.25
C ILE A 223 5.63 -20.17 -7.55
N ALA A 224 5.29 -21.47 -7.52
CA ALA A 224 5.27 -22.30 -8.72
C ALA A 224 4.27 -21.79 -9.76
N THR A 225 3.04 -21.46 -9.32
CA THR A 225 2.01 -20.90 -10.21
C THR A 225 2.44 -19.58 -10.84
N ALA A 226 3.08 -18.70 -10.08
CA ALA A 226 3.61 -17.42 -10.60
C ALA A 226 4.76 -17.64 -11.59
N ALA A 227 5.60 -18.67 -11.40
CA ALA A 227 6.68 -19.04 -12.33
C ALA A 227 6.11 -19.58 -13.65
N GLU A 228 5.10 -20.43 -13.60
CA GLU A 228 4.39 -20.92 -14.81
C GLU A 228 3.73 -19.78 -15.58
N GLN A 229 3.08 -18.84 -14.88
CA GLN A 229 2.52 -17.66 -15.52
C GLN A 229 3.62 -16.81 -16.20
N ARG A 230 4.78 -16.67 -15.57
CA ARG A 230 5.90 -15.94 -16.15
C ARG A 230 6.43 -16.60 -17.42
N TRP A 231 6.44 -17.93 -17.51
CA TRP A 231 6.74 -18.65 -18.75
C TRP A 231 5.70 -18.36 -19.82
N ALA A 232 4.41 -18.41 -19.46
CA ALA A 232 3.34 -18.09 -20.40
C ALA A 232 3.46 -16.65 -20.95
N GLU A 233 3.78 -15.67 -20.10
CA GLU A 233 4.02 -14.28 -20.50
C GLU A 233 5.24 -14.15 -21.44
N ALA A 234 6.32 -14.89 -21.19
CA ALA A 234 7.49 -14.93 -22.05
C ALA A 234 7.18 -15.54 -23.44
N ASP A 235 6.23 -16.48 -23.50
CA ASP A 235 5.71 -17.10 -24.72
C ASP A 235 4.62 -16.24 -25.40
N GLY A 236 4.32 -15.05 -24.87
CA GLY A 236 3.40 -14.07 -25.47
C GLY A 236 1.97 -14.07 -24.92
N ALA A 237 1.71 -14.79 -23.84
CA ALA A 237 0.40 -14.68 -23.17
C ALA A 237 0.26 -13.34 -22.41
N GLU A 238 -0.98 -12.91 -22.23
CA GLU A 238 -1.29 -11.72 -21.43
C GLU A 238 -1.01 -11.95 -19.93
N ALA A 239 -0.66 -10.85 -19.24
CA ALA A 239 -0.49 -10.87 -17.79
C ALA A 239 -1.80 -11.24 -17.09
N GLN A 240 -1.72 -12.14 -16.12
CA GLN A 240 -2.83 -12.44 -15.23
C GLN A 240 -2.76 -11.55 -13.99
N TYR A 241 -3.93 -11.12 -13.51
CA TYR A 241 -4.09 -10.28 -12.32
C TYR A 241 -4.71 -11.07 -11.18
N ILE A 242 -4.23 -10.83 -9.96
CA ILE A 242 -4.66 -11.59 -8.77
C ILE A 242 -5.04 -10.68 -7.60
N GLY A 243 -5.76 -11.26 -6.65
CA GLY A 243 -6.13 -10.56 -5.42
C GLY A 243 -6.94 -9.29 -5.70
N GLY A 244 -6.58 -8.21 -5.01
CA GLY A 244 -7.30 -6.94 -5.09
C GLY A 244 -8.67 -7.00 -4.44
N THR A 245 -9.52 -6.02 -4.76
CA THR A 245 -10.88 -5.93 -4.23
C THR A 245 -11.87 -6.63 -5.13
N THR A 246 -12.78 -7.42 -4.55
CA THR A 246 -13.86 -8.08 -5.29
C THR A 246 -14.72 -7.05 -6.06
N LEU A 247 -15.32 -7.47 -7.16
CA LEU A 247 -16.21 -6.62 -7.96
C LEU A 247 -17.65 -6.62 -7.44
N GLU A 248 -18.04 -7.67 -6.75
CA GLU A 248 -19.39 -7.87 -6.23
C GLU A 248 -19.34 -8.47 -4.82
N LEU A 249 -20.34 -8.14 -4.02
CA LEU A 249 -20.55 -8.74 -2.71
C LEU A 249 -21.54 -9.90 -2.81
N THR A 250 -21.23 -10.99 -2.14
CA THR A 250 -22.12 -12.14 -1.93
C THR A 250 -22.33 -12.37 -0.45
N ALA A 251 -23.23 -13.26 -0.08
CA ALA A 251 -23.44 -13.64 1.32
C ALA A 251 -22.12 -14.15 1.95
N ASP A 252 -21.32 -14.89 1.17
CA ASP A 252 -20.08 -15.54 1.61
C ASP A 252 -18.83 -14.65 1.44
N THR A 253 -18.98 -13.37 1.03
CA THR A 253 -17.83 -12.46 0.90
C THR A 253 -17.17 -12.27 2.27
N ASP A 254 -15.87 -12.51 2.32
CA ASP A 254 -15.04 -12.31 3.50
C ASP A 254 -15.16 -10.88 4.07
N PRO A 255 -15.19 -10.70 5.40
CA PRO A 255 -15.33 -9.37 6.02
C PRO A 255 -14.26 -8.37 5.58
N ILE A 256 -13.00 -8.77 5.38
CA ILE A 256 -11.93 -7.89 4.90
C ILE A 256 -12.20 -7.45 3.46
N GLN A 257 -12.68 -8.35 2.60
CA GLN A 257 -13.09 -8.00 1.24
C GLN A 257 -14.29 -7.07 1.22
N ARG A 258 -15.23 -7.19 2.17
CA ARG A 258 -16.34 -6.23 2.33
C ARG A 258 -15.82 -4.85 2.71
N GLU A 259 -14.87 -4.79 3.64
CA GLU A 259 -14.22 -3.54 4.06
C GLU A 259 -13.50 -2.85 2.89
N PHE A 260 -12.74 -3.61 2.08
CA PHE A 260 -12.10 -3.08 0.87
C PHE A 260 -13.10 -2.67 -0.21
N TYR A 261 -14.17 -3.46 -0.42
CA TYR A 261 -15.23 -3.14 -1.37
C TYR A 261 -15.87 -1.80 -1.04
N ASP A 262 -16.16 -1.56 0.24
CA ASP A 262 -16.80 -0.35 0.72
C ASP A 262 -16.00 0.92 0.36
N PHE A 263 -14.68 0.85 0.33
CA PHE A 263 -13.85 1.95 -0.15
C PHE A 263 -13.67 1.92 -1.68
N TYR A 264 -13.14 0.83 -2.22
CA TYR A 264 -12.66 0.79 -3.62
C TYR A 264 -13.76 0.61 -4.66
N ARG A 265 -14.96 0.21 -4.29
CA ARG A 265 -16.07 -0.08 -5.22
C ARG A 265 -17.32 0.75 -4.96
N THR A 266 -17.20 1.80 -4.15
CA THR A 266 -18.26 2.77 -3.85
C THR A 266 -17.76 4.19 -4.10
N SER A 267 -18.68 5.17 -4.00
CA SER A 267 -18.34 6.59 -4.14
C SER A 267 -17.31 7.11 -3.12
N ARG A 268 -16.99 6.33 -2.07
CA ARG A 268 -15.93 6.68 -1.11
C ARG A 268 -14.57 6.83 -1.78
N GLY A 269 -14.18 5.88 -2.63
CA GLY A 269 -12.84 5.85 -3.18
C GLY A 269 -12.73 5.14 -4.54
N GLU A 270 -13.87 4.82 -5.21
CA GLU A 270 -13.80 4.19 -6.54
C GLU A 270 -13.13 5.13 -7.54
N PHE A 271 -12.06 4.65 -8.15
CA PHE A 271 -11.29 5.37 -9.16
C PHE A 271 -10.63 4.38 -10.12
N THR A 272 -10.78 4.62 -11.42
CA THR A 272 -10.15 3.79 -12.46
C THR A 272 -9.14 4.66 -13.21
N PRO A 273 -7.84 4.50 -12.97
CA PRO A 273 -6.82 5.26 -13.69
C PRO A 273 -6.71 4.83 -15.16
N ALA A 274 -6.15 5.71 -15.99
CA ALA A 274 -5.91 5.39 -17.39
C ALA A 274 -4.99 4.15 -17.54
N GLY A 275 -5.27 3.31 -18.54
CA GLY A 275 -4.47 2.13 -18.85
C GLY A 275 -4.80 0.87 -18.05
N VAL A 276 -5.84 0.92 -17.20
CA VAL A 276 -6.40 -0.26 -16.53
C VAL A 276 -7.93 -0.23 -16.65
N THR A 277 -8.58 -1.36 -16.33
CA THR A 277 -10.03 -1.47 -16.29
C THR A 277 -10.54 -1.56 -14.86
N ARG A 278 -11.84 -1.41 -14.64
CA ARG A 278 -12.46 -1.60 -13.32
C ARG A 278 -12.15 -2.99 -12.75
N GLU A 279 -12.06 -4.00 -13.60
CA GLU A 279 -11.76 -5.39 -13.23
C GLU A 279 -10.32 -5.57 -12.76
N THR A 280 -9.38 -4.79 -13.29
CA THR A 280 -7.95 -4.88 -12.97
C THR A 280 -7.49 -3.84 -11.95
N THR A 281 -8.30 -2.81 -11.65
CA THR A 281 -7.97 -1.89 -10.54
C THR A 281 -7.79 -2.68 -9.24
N THR A 282 -6.86 -2.24 -8.39
CA THR A 282 -6.45 -2.86 -7.12
C THR A 282 -5.72 -4.21 -7.25
N LYS A 283 -5.60 -4.77 -8.45
CA LYS A 283 -5.03 -6.11 -8.65
C LYS A 283 -3.59 -6.02 -9.19
N PRO A 284 -2.59 -6.56 -8.48
CA PRO A 284 -1.26 -6.75 -9.04
C PRO A 284 -1.22 -7.92 -10.03
N THR A 285 -0.18 -7.95 -10.88
CA THR A 285 0.04 -9.10 -11.77
C THR A 285 0.50 -10.31 -10.98
N LEU A 286 0.03 -11.52 -11.37
CA LEU A 286 0.35 -12.78 -10.71
C LEU A 286 1.86 -13.04 -10.71
N SER A 287 2.50 -12.97 -11.88
CA SER A 287 3.91 -13.29 -12.06
C SER A 287 4.84 -12.39 -11.23
N SER A 288 4.46 -11.13 -10.98
CA SER A 288 5.28 -10.19 -10.21
C SER A 288 5.01 -10.23 -8.70
N SER A 289 3.85 -10.70 -8.27
CA SER A 289 3.42 -10.65 -6.86
C SER A 289 4.36 -11.39 -5.91
N VAL A 290 5.04 -12.44 -6.40
CA VAL A 290 6.06 -13.19 -5.62
C VAL A 290 7.23 -12.32 -5.17
N LYS A 291 7.46 -11.16 -5.81
CA LYS A 291 8.52 -10.22 -5.39
C LYS A 291 8.28 -9.68 -3.97
N PHE A 292 7.02 -9.59 -3.53
CA PHE A 292 6.73 -9.26 -2.13
C PHE A 292 7.27 -10.32 -1.17
N MET A 293 7.31 -11.60 -1.55
CA MET A 293 7.83 -12.65 -0.66
C MET A 293 9.33 -12.49 -0.34
N ASN A 294 10.07 -11.73 -1.18
CA ASN A 294 11.47 -11.38 -0.92
C ASN A 294 11.65 -9.97 -0.36
N PHE A 295 10.57 -9.34 0.12
CA PHE A 295 10.58 -8.01 0.71
C PHE A 295 10.43 -8.09 2.23
N TYR A 296 11.40 -7.54 2.97
CA TYR A 296 11.49 -7.57 4.43
C TYR A 296 11.64 -6.14 4.97
N PRO A 297 10.57 -5.33 4.93
CA PRO A 297 10.65 -3.90 5.24
C PRO A 297 11.10 -3.62 6.68
N PHE A 298 10.76 -4.48 7.63
CA PHE A 298 11.05 -4.26 9.05
C PHE A 298 12.38 -4.84 9.52
N ASN A 299 13.13 -5.57 8.65
CA ASN A 299 14.51 -5.90 8.98
C ASN A 299 15.33 -4.61 9.05
N ASP A 300 16.13 -4.48 10.10
CA ASP A 300 17.00 -3.32 10.34
C ASP A 300 16.22 -1.96 10.47
N ILE A 301 14.94 -2.00 10.84
CA ILE A 301 14.12 -0.79 11.06
C ILE A 301 14.70 0.10 12.17
N GLU A 302 15.39 -0.48 13.15
CA GLU A 302 16.08 0.22 14.22
C GLU A 302 17.17 1.17 13.72
N THR A 303 17.70 0.96 12.50
CA THR A 303 18.72 1.82 11.89
C THR A 303 18.16 3.18 11.45
N ILE A 304 16.84 3.35 11.41
CA ILE A 304 16.21 4.65 11.15
C ILE A 304 16.49 5.64 12.29
N SER A 305 16.60 5.14 13.53
CA SER A 305 16.96 5.98 14.67
C SER A 305 18.26 6.78 14.41
N PRO A 306 18.37 8.04 14.86
CA PRO A 306 17.45 8.78 15.75
C PRO A 306 16.31 9.53 15.04
N ARG A 307 15.99 9.21 13.79
CA ARG A 307 14.86 9.82 13.08
C ARG A 307 13.53 9.24 13.60
N PRO A 308 12.52 10.10 13.89
CA PRO A 308 11.30 9.68 14.54
C PRO A 308 10.38 8.86 13.63
N LEU A 309 9.71 7.88 14.24
CA LEU A 309 8.70 7.05 13.60
C LEU A 309 7.36 7.16 14.33
N LEU A 310 6.29 7.44 13.60
CA LEU A 310 4.92 7.44 14.10
C LEU A 310 4.11 6.34 13.41
N PHE A 311 3.56 5.42 14.19
CA PHE A 311 2.68 4.37 13.70
C PHE A 311 1.24 4.67 14.11
N ILE A 312 0.30 4.76 13.17
CA ILE A 312 -1.11 4.99 13.40
C ILE A 312 -1.90 3.81 12.84
N SER A 313 -2.78 3.22 13.63
CA SER A 313 -3.65 2.15 13.17
C SER A 313 -4.98 2.16 13.92
N GLY A 314 -6.04 1.71 13.26
CA GLY A 314 -7.30 1.43 13.94
C GLY A 314 -7.15 0.25 14.91
N ASP A 315 -7.78 0.32 16.08
CA ASP A 315 -7.75 -0.78 17.04
C ASP A 315 -8.60 -1.99 16.60
N GLN A 316 -9.50 -1.77 15.61
CA GLN A 316 -10.29 -2.81 14.94
C GLN A 316 -9.70 -3.23 13.57
N ALA A 317 -8.60 -2.60 13.13
CA ALA A 317 -8.01 -2.91 11.84
C ALA A 317 -7.47 -4.36 11.79
N HIS A 318 -7.82 -5.09 10.74
CA HIS A 318 -7.32 -6.45 10.50
C HIS A 318 -5.80 -6.49 10.31
N SER A 319 -5.19 -5.35 9.92
CA SER A 319 -3.74 -5.18 9.70
C SER A 319 -2.97 -4.67 10.91
N LYS A 320 -3.61 -4.48 12.07
CA LYS A 320 -2.99 -3.84 13.23
C LYS A 320 -1.72 -4.53 13.73
N GLU A 321 -1.59 -5.84 13.50
CA GLU A 321 -0.41 -6.62 13.87
C GLU A 321 0.87 -6.07 13.23
N PHE A 322 0.82 -5.55 12.01
CA PHE A 322 1.98 -5.01 11.32
C PHE A 322 2.49 -3.71 11.94
N SER A 323 1.57 -2.81 12.34
CA SER A 323 1.95 -1.59 13.06
C SER A 323 2.58 -1.92 14.42
N GLN A 324 2.03 -2.90 15.13
CA GLN A 324 2.58 -3.35 16.41
C GLN A 324 3.96 -4.00 16.25
N ASP A 325 4.16 -4.85 15.22
CA ASP A 325 5.45 -5.51 14.97
C ASP A 325 6.53 -4.49 14.61
N ALA A 326 6.22 -3.55 13.70
CA ALA A 326 7.14 -2.48 13.33
C ALA A 326 7.52 -1.60 14.54
N TYR A 327 6.54 -1.20 15.35
CA TYR A 327 6.78 -0.45 16.58
C TYR A 327 7.69 -1.21 17.53
N ASN A 328 7.45 -2.50 17.73
CA ASN A 328 8.27 -3.31 18.64
C ASN A 328 9.74 -3.40 18.21
N ARG A 329 10.00 -3.46 16.89
CA ARG A 329 11.36 -3.58 16.32
C ARG A 329 12.06 -2.23 16.20
N ALA A 330 11.34 -1.15 15.98
CA ALA A 330 11.92 0.18 15.82
C ALA A 330 12.63 0.63 17.11
N SER A 331 13.71 1.43 16.96
CA SER A 331 14.35 2.15 18.06
C SER A 331 13.72 3.52 18.28
N GLU A 332 14.00 4.13 19.43
CA GLU A 332 13.54 5.49 19.76
C GLU A 332 14.17 6.56 18.83
N PRO A 333 13.50 7.68 18.57
CA PRO A 333 12.15 8.03 19.05
C PRO A 333 11.06 7.38 18.19
N LYS A 334 10.08 6.77 18.83
CA LYS A 334 8.95 6.12 18.16
C LYS A 334 7.65 6.29 18.94
N GLU A 335 6.54 6.25 18.24
CA GLU A 335 5.21 6.37 18.82
C GLU A 335 4.22 5.44 18.12
N LEU A 336 3.27 4.89 18.87
CA LEU A 336 2.16 4.08 18.36
C LEU A 336 0.84 4.67 18.85
N VAL A 337 -0.04 4.98 17.90
CA VAL A 337 -1.37 5.57 18.16
C VAL A 337 -2.45 4.60 17.67
N TRP A 338 -3.29 4.17 18.57
CA TRP A 338 -4.49 3.39 18.27
C TRP A 338 -5.69 4.32 18.11
N VAL A 339 -6.33 4.29 16.94
CA VAL A 339 -7.57 5.02 16.69
C VAL A 339 -8.73 4.12 17.09
N LYS A 340 -9.42 4.52 18.16
CA LYS A 340 -10.48 3.73 18.77
C LYS A 340 -11.66 3.52 17.82
N GLY A 341 -12.07 2.27 17.64
CA GLY A 341 -13.21 1.86 16.83
C GLY A 341 -12.97 1.90 15.32
N ALA A 342 -11.80 2.33 14.86
CA ALA A 342 -11.49 2.38 13.45
C ALA A 342 -11.04 1.02 12.90
N GLY A 343 -11.57 0.63 11.74
CA GLY A 343 -11.07 -0.45 10.90
C GLY A 343 -9.87 0.00 10.05
N HIS A 344 -9.49 -0.84 9.08
CA HIS A 344 -8.33 -0.57 8.23
C HIS A 344 -8.58 0.57 7.25
N VAL A 345 -9.67 0.51 6.47
CA VAL A 345 -9.98 1.52 5.45
C VAL A 345 -10.66 2.76 6.01
N ASP A 346 -11.05 2.76 7.28
CA ASP A 346 -11.59 3.96 7.92
C ASP A 346 -10.55 5.08 7.96
N LEU A 347 -9.28 4.73 8.08
CA LEU A 347 -8.19 5.70 8.05
C LEU A 347 -7.69 6.05 6.64
N TYR A 348 -8.44 5.67 5.60
CA TYR A 348 -8.14 6.11 4.23
C TYR A 348 -8.77 7.46 3.91
N ASP A 349 -10.00 7.73 4.40
CA ASP A 349 -10.80 8.86 3.97
C ASP A 349 -11.74 9.44 5.05
N ARG A 350 -11.89 8.80 6.21
CA ARG A 350 -12.76 9.32 7.28
C ARG A 350 -12.02 10.36 8.10
N VAL A 351 -12.17 11.62 7.71
CA VAL A 351 -11.42 12.75 8.30
C VAL A 351 -11.71 12.98 9.77
N ASP A 352 -12.86 12.52 10.26
CA ASP A 352 -13.24 12.58 11.67
C ASP A 352 -12.55 11.52 12.54
N LEU A 353 -12.03 10.44 11.92
CA LEU A 353 -11.27 9.38 12.58
C LEU A 353 -9.75 9.54 12.40
N ILE A 354 -9.32 10.03 11.23
CA ILE A 354 -7.89 10.22 10.95
C ILE A 354 -7.30 11.28 11.87
N PRO A 355 -6.29 10.98 12.71
CA PRO A 355 -5.76 11.91 13.69
C PRO A 355 -4.80 12.93 13.03
N PHE A 356 -5.34 13.81 12.15
CA PHE A 356 -4.55 14.82 11.45
C PHE A 356 -3.83 15.79 12.39
N ASP A 357 -4.44 16.12 13.54
CA ASP A 357 -3.78 16.95 14.55
C ASP A 357 -2.54 16.28 15.15
N ARG A 358 -2.56 14.93 15.25
CA ARG A 358 -1.38 14.18 15.70
C ARG A 358 -0.28 14.19 14.64
N LEU A 359 -0.65 14.00 13.38
CA LEU A 359 0.30 14.12 12.26
C LEU A 359 0.91 15.52 12.19
N LYS A 360 0.08 16.56 12.32
CA LYS A 360 0.55 17.97 12.40
C LYS A 360 1.54 18.18 13.53
N THR A 361 1.21 17.72 14.74
CA THR A 361 2.07 17.87 15.91
C THR A 361 3.39 17.14 15.72
N PHE A 362 3.35 15.90 15.23
CA PHE A 362 4.53 15.09 14.98
C PHE A 362 5.46 15.74 13.96
N PHE A 363 4.96 16.08 12.77
CA PHE A 363 5.80 16.72 11.76
C PHE A 363 6.24 18.13 12.15
N GLY A 364 5.38 18.90 12.83
CA GLY A 364 5.75 20.21 13.36
C GLY A 364 6.88 20.16 14.39
N GLN A 365 6.94 19.11 15.20
CA GLN A 365 8.02 18.91 16.17
C GLN A 365 9.35 18.52 15.52
N TYR A 366 9.31 17.71 14.46
CA TYR A 366 10.52 17.06 13.94
C TYR A 366 10.98 17.59 12.58
N LEU A 367 10.21 18.47 11.96
CA LEU A 367 10.53 19.15 10.70
C LEU A 367 10.56 20.70 10.85
N ALA A 368 10.73 21.18 12.09
CA ALA A 368 10.80 22.63 12.38
C ALA A 368 12.24 23.17 12.22
#